data_f0346a3715fbc698aac12325b30683ed
#
_entry.id   f0346a3715fbc698aac12325b30683ed
#
_cell.length_a   1.000
_cell.length_b   1.000
_cell.length_c   1.000
_cell.angle_alpha   90.00
_cell.angle_beta   90.00
_cell.angle_gamma   90.00
#
_symmetry.space_group_name_H-M   'P 1'
#
loop_
_entity.id
_entity.type
_entity.pdbx_description
1 polymer ?
#
loop_
_entity_poly.entity_id
_entity_poly.type
_entity_poly.pdbx_seq_one_letter_code
_entity_poly.pdbx_strand_id
1 'polypeptide(L)'
;MSRPDLAGPLLVGLAVFVVGLSTTIPMPLYTAYAGRSGAGAGGLALAFVAYAGTVIVTAPLLGALSDRIGRKPCMIAGLLLAAASIIVLIAEPSLAALGVARTLQGLATGVIAGAGTAWAAELGAGGARAAAITAAGTAGGFGVGGLVTLGALLLAPQAEPPFTYWLHLAISAVALAGIAGLRETRAGLRGPWLRLPSFPPGTLATTLGMLPAWGTTGVMLTAIPAALAAQGSPRLGPFAVCVMILVGVAVQPFLRGVPARRSVLAGLVLMVLGDALAVWGTLSGAVVPLLVGGAVIGSAAYGFLFLGGLSAASAAAAPEQRARAAAGFFLVAHVAFALPPLLTGLAVDAFGAGIALPGHVLAVALAGLAIAPFLRRRG
;
A
#
# COMPACT_ATOMS: atom_id res chain seq x y z
N MET A 1 26.52 -18.53 -23.51
CA MET A 1 25.84 -17.38 -22.88
C MET A 1 25.97 -17.56 -21.35
N SER A 2 26.77 -16.74 -20.67
CA SER A 2 26.85 -16.76 -19.21
C SER A 2 25.49 -16.42 -18.60
N ARG A 3 25.10 -17.15 -17.55
CA ARG A 3 23.87 -16.81 -16.79
C ARG A 3 24.00 -15.36 -16.29
N PRO A 4 22.96 -14.54 -16.46
CA PRO A 4 23.01 -13.18 -15.93
C PRO A 4 23.20 -13.25 -14.40
N ASP A 5 24.14 -12.45 -13.90
CA ASP A 5 24.33 -12.31 -12.46
C ASP A 5 23.12 -11.56 -11.87
N LEU A 6 22.31 -12.27 -11.11
CA LEU A 6 21.08 -11.74 -10.48
C LEU A 6 21.28 -11.32 -9.03
N ALA A 7 22.47 -11.48 -8.47
CA ALA A 7 22.73 -11.16 -7.07
C ALA A 7 22.41 -9.68 -6.76
N GLY A 8 22.91 -8.76 -7.56
CA GLY A 8 22.61 -7.33 -7.42
C GLY A 8 21.12 -6.99 -7.55
N PRO A 9 20.43 -7.39 -8.62
CA PRO A 9 18.98 -7.20 -8.74
C PRO A 9 18.15 -7.78 -7.59
N LEU A 10 18.52 -8.94 -7.06
CA LEU A 10 17.82 -9.56 -5.94
C LEU A 10 18.05 -8.79 -4.62
N LEU A 11 19.25 -8.25 -4.39
CA LEU A 11 19.51 -7.36 -3.25
C LEU A 11 18.68 -6.07 -3.34
N VAL A 12 18.50 -5.51 -4.54
CA VAL A 12 17.58 -4.38 -4.74
C VAL A 12 16.14 -4.80 -4.43
N GLY A 13 15.71 -5.99 -4.86
CA GLY A 13 14.40 -6.56 -4.52
C GLY A 13 14.20 -6.73 -3.02
N LEU A 14 15.24 -7.22 -2.31
CA LEU A 14 15.23 -7.33 -0.84
C LEU A 14 15.09 -5.96 -0.18
N ALA A 15 15.80 -4.94 -0.64
CA ALA A 15 15.69 -3.59 -0.09
C ALA A 15 14.25 -3.03 -0.26
N VAL A 16 13.64 -3.21 -1.43
CA VAL A 16 12.24 -2.84 -1.68
C VAL A 16 11.29 -3.62 -0.78
N PHE A 17 11.53 -4.93 -0.59
CA PHE A 17 10.77 -5.77 0.32
C PHE A 17 10.84 -5.24 1.77
N VAL A 18 12.02 -4.92 2.27
CA VAL A 18 12.24 -4.40 3.63
C VAL A 18 11.50 -3.09 3.86
N VAL A 19 11.53 -2.18 2.89
CA VAL A 19 10.77 -0.92 2.99
C VAL A 19 9.25 -1.18 3.00
N GLY A 20 8.76 -2.08 2.13
CA GLY A 20 7.36 -2.51 2.17
C GLY A 20 6.96 -3.16 3.49
N LEU A 21 7.83 -4.01 4.01
CA LEU A 21 7.65 -4.73 5.28
C LEU A 21 7.46 -3.76 6.47
N SER A 22 8.25 -2.68 6.54
CA SER A 22 8.13 -1.67 7.60
C SER A 22 6.73 -1.07 7.73
N THR A 23 5.99 -0.99 6.63
CA THR A 23 4.66 -0.35 6.60
C THR A 23 3.57 -1.22 7.19
N THR A 24 3.73 -2.55 7.19
CA THR A 24 2.69 -3.50 7.60
C THR A 24 3.01 -4.25 8.89
N ILE A 25 4.28 -4.34 9.28
CA ILE A 25 4.70 -4.90 10.57
C ILE A 25 3.93 -4.31 11.76
N PRO A 26 3.72 -2.97 11.91
CA PRO A 26 3.03 -2.43 13.06
C PRO A 26 1.49 -2.53 12.97
N MET A 27 0.95 -2.98 11.84
CA MET A 27 -0.50 -2.99 11.59
C MET A 27 -1.32 -3.73 12.66
N PRO A 28 -0.91 -4.91 13.18
CA PRO A 28 -1.68 -5.59 14.23
C PRO A 28 -1.74 -4.83 15.56
N LEU A 29 -0.90 -3.82 15.75
CA LEU A 29 -0.81 -3.00 16.97
C LEU A 29 -1.50 -1.63 16.85
N TYR A 30 -2.04 -1.28 15.70
CA TYR A 30 -2.63 0.04 15.46
C TYR A 30 -3.72 0.40 16.46
N THR A 31 -4.64 -0.54 16.72
CA THR A 31 -5.73 -0.33 17.69
C THR A 31 -5.22 -0.25 19.12
N ALA A 32 -4.14 -0.97 19.46
CA ALA A 32 -3.50 -0.87 20.77
C ALA A 32 -2.85 0.52 20.97
N TYR A 33 -2.15 1.04 19.95
CA TYR A 33 -1.55 2.39 20.01
C TYR A 33 -2.62 3.49 20.12
N ALA A 34 -3.73 3.36 19.36
CA ALA A 34 -4.86 4.29 19.46
C ALA A 34 -5.50 4.24 20.85
N GLY A 35 -5.76 3.05 21.39
CA GLY A 35 -6.36 2.85 22.70
C GLY A 35 -5.53 3.45 23.84
N ARG A 36 -4.19 3.30 23.81
CA ARG A 36 -3.29 3.92 24.79
C ARG A 36 -3.33 5.44 24.78
N SER A 37 -3.62 6.03 23.64
CA SER A 37 -3.71 7.48 23.45
C SER A 37 -5.12 8.01 23.70
N GLY A 38 -6.08 7.16 24.05
CA GLY A 38 -7.50 7.54 24.19
C GLY A 38 -8.14 7.97 22.87
N ALA A 39 -7.54 7.59 21.74
CA ALA A 39 -7.99 8.00 20.41
C ALA A 39 -8.93 6.94 19.80
N GLY A 40 -9.96 7.42 19.11
CA GLY A 40 -10.89 6.58 18.35
C GLY A 40 -10.41 6.25 16.94
N ALA A 41 -11.34 5.86 16.09
CA ALA A 41 -11.10 5.49 14.70
C ALA A 41 -10.56 6.66 13.86
N GLY A 42 -11.03 7.89 14.11
CA GLY A 42 -10.54 9.11 13.44
C GLY A 42 -9.09 9.42 13.75
N GLY A 43 -8.68 9.28 15.01
CA GLY A 43 -7.28 9.44 15.41
C GLY A 43 -6.37 8.43 14.73
N LEU A 44 -6.78 7.17 14.68
CA LEU A 44 -6.05 6.13 13.95
C LEU A 44 -5.98 6.44 12.44
N ALA A 45 -7.08 6.85 11.84
CA ALA A 45 -7.13 7.23 10.44
C ALA A 45 -6.23 8.45 10.14
N LEU A 46 -6.15 9.41 11.03
CA LEU A 46 -5.26 10.58 10.90
C LEU A 46 -3.78 10.15 10.88
N ALA A 47 -3.36 9.28 11.82
CA ALA A 47 -2.00 8.72 11.82
C ALA A 47 -1.72 7.95 10.51
N PHE A 48 -2.72 7.23 9.99
CA PHE A 48 -2.63 6.51 8.73
C PHE A 48 -2.46 7.43 7.51
N VAL A 49 -3.19 8.56 7.48
CA VAL A 49 -3.10 9.60 6.42
C VAL A 49 -1.69 10.17 6.30
N ALA A 50 -0.91 10.21 7.39
CA ALA A 50 0.46 10.70 7.36
C ALA A 50 1.34 9.95 6.34
N TYR A 51 1.15 8.64 6.18
CA TYR A 51 1.82 7.85 5.14
C TYR A 51 1.41 8.30 3.73
N ALA A 52 0.11 8.26 3.44
CA ALA A 52 -0.40 8.56 2.10
C ALA A 52 -0.13 10.02 1.70
N GLY A 53 -0.32 10.97 2.63
CA GLY A 53 -0.02 12.39 2.43
C GLY A 53 1.46 12.60 2.11
N THR A 54 2.35 11.92 2.81
CA THR A 54 3.79 11.99 2.55
C THR A 54 4.13 11.42 1.18
N VAL A 55 3.55 10.28 0.77
CA VAL A 55 3.78 9.70 -0.56
C VAL A 55 3.25 10.62 -1.66
N ILE A 56 2.07 11.24 -1.48
CA ILE A 56 1.49 12.20 -2.44
C ILE A 56 2.47 13.34 -2.76
N VAL A 57 3.15 13.86 -1.72
CA VAL A 57 4.11 14.95 -1.87
C VAL A 57 5.44 14.45 -2.40
N THR A 58 5.94 13.35 -1.87
CA THR A 58 7.32 12.90 -2.13
C THR A 58 7.48 12.16 -3.46
N ALA A 59 6.47 11.41 -3.92
CA ALA A 59 6.58 10.67 -5.17
C ALA A 59 6.84 11.58 -6.39
N PRO A 60 6.14 12.72 -6.59
CA PRO A 60 6.46 13.66 -7.65
C PRO A 60 7.80 14.38 -7.47
N LEU A 61 8.14 14.74 -6.22
CA LEU A 61 9.34 15.52 -5.91
C LEU A 61 10.60 14.65 -5.93
N LEU A 62 10.53 13.44 -5.39
CA LEU A 62 11.68 12.57 -5.19
C LEU A 62 11.77 11.45 -6.22
N GLY A 63 10.72 11.21 -7.03
CA GLY A 63 10.70 10.17 -8.04
C GLY A 63 11.80 10.30 -9.11
N ALA A 64 12.31 11.51 -9.34
CA ALA A 64 13.45 11.79 -10.22
C ALA A 64 14.78 11.94 -9.48
N LEU A 65 14.77 11.92 -8.14
CA LEU A 65 15.95 12.19 -7.32
C LEU A 65 17.09 11.21 -7.62
N SER A 66 16.75 9.93 -7.79
CA SER A 66 17.74 8.88 -8.07
C SER A 66 18.44 9.02 -9.41
N ASP A 67 17.90 9.80 -10.36
CA ASP A 67 18.56 10.14 -11.61
C ASP A 67 19.65 11.20 -11.42
N ARG A 68 19.65 11.92 -10.30
CA ARG A 68 20.57 13.03 -9.98
C ARG A 68 21.63 12.65 -8.97
N ILE A 69 21.22 12.10 -7.83
CA ILE A 69 22.15 11.77 -6.72
C ILE A 69 22.65 10.34 -6.79
N GLY A 70 22.09 9.53 -7.69
CA GLY A 70 22.43 8.11 -7.85
C GLY A 70 21.36 7.18 -7.30
N ARG A 71 21.39 5.92 -7.76
CA ARG A 71 20.47 4.86 -7.34
C ARG A 71 20.74 4.41 -5.91
N LYS A 72 22.03 4.18 -5.63
CA LYS A 72 22.51 3.67 -4.34
C LYS A 72 22.18 4.59 -3.16
N PRO A 73 22.45 5.92 -3.18
CA PRO A 73 22.08 6.80 -2.10
C PRO A 73 20.57 6.81 -1.80
N CYS A 74 19.74 6.77 -2.84
CA CYS A 74 18.28 6.70 -2.67
C CYS A 74 17.85 5.42 -1.97
N MET A 75 18.40 4.26 -2.35
CA MET A 75 18.07 2.98 -1.73
C MET A 75 18.54 2.92 -0.28
N ILE A 76 19.74 3.44 0.02
CA ILE A 76 20.25 3.56 1.40
C ILE A 76 19.33 4.47 2.22
N ALA A 77 18.99 5.65 1.72
CA ALA A 77 18.09 6.57 2.42
C ALA A 77 16.72 5.93 2.71
N GLY A 78 16.15 5.22 1.74
CA GLY A 78 14.87 4.51 1.93
C GLY A 78 14.95 3.44 3.02
N LEU A 79 16.02 2.64 3.05
CA LEU A 79 16.23 1.61 4.10
C LEU A 79 16.44 2.25 5.48
N LEU A 80 17.21 3.33 5.58
CA LEU A 80 17.41 4.05 6.85
C LEU A 80 16.12 4.66 7.37
N LEU A 81 15.30 5.26 6.50
CA LEU A 81 13.99 5.80 6.88
C LEU A 81 13.03 4.68 7.34
N ALA A 82 13.04 3.54 6.66
CA ALA A 82 12.25 2.37 7.06
C ALA A 82 12.70 1.82 8.43
N ALA A 83 14.00 1.69 8.67
CA ALA A 83 14.54 1.29 9.95
C ALA A 83 14.19 2.31 11.06
N ALA A 84 14.37 3.61 10.80
CA ALA A 84 14.04 4.68 11.73
C ALA A 84 12.56 4.65 12.11
N SER A 85 11.65 4.33 11.18
CA SER A 85 10.21 4.20 11.47
C SER A 85 9.91 3.13 12.52
N ILE A 86 10.64 2.02 12.48
CA ILE A 86 10.48 0.93 13.47
C ILE A 86 11.16 1.30 14.79
N ILE A 87 12.31 1.96 14.77
CA ILE A 87 12.99 2.45 15.98
C ILE A 87 12.08 3.41 16.76
N VAL A 88 11.39 4.31 16.06
CA VAL A 88 10.41 5.23 16.70
C VAL A 88 9.33 4.45 17.44
N LEU A 89 8.78 3.39 16.85
CA LEU A 89 7.74 2.56 17.47
C LEU A 89 8.27 1.66 18.61
N ILE A 90 9.57 1.31 18.58
CA ILE A 90 10.23 0.62 19.68
C ILE A 90 10.40 1.57 20.88
N ALA A 91 10.84 2.81 20.61
CA ALA A 91 11.11 3.81 21.64
C ALA A 91 9.83 4.32 22.32
N GLU A 92 8.76 4.49 21.53
CA GLU A 92 7.48 5.00 22.04
C GLU A 92 6.30 4.34 21.31
N PRO A 93 5.65 3.34 21.91
CA PRO A 93 4.51 2.65 21.30
C PRO A 93 3.20 3.44 21.49
N SER A 94 3.08 4.59 20.82
CA SER A 94 1.94 5.53 20.90
C SER A 94 1.35 5.85 19.52
N LEU A 95 0.17 6.47 19.49
CA LEU A 95 -0.45 6.96 18.26
C LEU A 95 0.38 8.08 17.61
N ALA A 96 0.99 8.95 18.41
CA ALA A 96 1.86 10.02 17.91
C ALA A 96 3.09 9.44 17.22
N ALA A 97 3.77 8.47 17.87
CA ALA A 97 4.88 7.74 17.28
C ALA A 97 4.48 6.99 16.01
N LEU A 98 3.27 6.41 15.97
CA LEU A 98 2.71 5.81 14.74
C LEU A 98 2.61 6.85 13.62
N GLY A 99 2.11 8.06 13.89
CA GLY A 99 2.06 9.14 12.90
C GLY A 99 3.43 9.49 12.33
N VAL A 100 4.45 9.63 13.20
CA VAL A 100 5.84 9.87 12.81
C VAL A 100 6.37 8.70 11.99
N ALA A 101 6.17 7.46 12.44
CA ALA A 101 6.60 6.26 11.73
C ALA A 101 5.95 6.17 10.34
N ARG A 102 4.66 6.48 10.22
CA ARG A 102 3.93 6.52 8.94
C ARG A 102 4.50 7.58 7.99
N THR A 103 4.89 8.75 8.50
CA THR A 103 5.58 9.78 7.71
C THR A 103 6.93 9.27 7.19
N LEU A 104 7.74 8.67 8.04
CA LEU A 104 9.04 8.09 7.63
C LEU A 104 8.88 6.96 6.60
N GLN A 105 7.87 6.09 6.75
CA GLN A 105 7.53 5.04 5.80
C GLN A 105 7.10 5.62 4.45
N GLY A 106 6.30 6.70 4.45
CA GLY A 106 5.91 7.40 3.23
C GLY A 106 7.11 8.02 2.50
N LEU A 107 8.02 8.66 3.24
CA LEU A 107 9.30 9.17 2.70
C LEU A 107 10.12 8.03 2.10
N ALA A 108 10.30 6.93 2.82
CA ALA A 108 11.05 5.76 2.35
C ALA A 108 10.48 5.25 1.02
N THR A 109 9.17 5.04 0.96
CA THR A 109 8.45 4.57 -0.23
C THR A 109 8.62 5.54 -1.41
N GLY A 110 8.47 6.86 -1.17
CA GLY A 110 8.62 7.87 -2.21
C GLY A 110 10.03 7.92 -2.80
N VAL A 111 11.06 7.77 -1.95
CA VAL A 111 12.48 7.81 -2.40
C VAL A 111 12.85 6.58 -3.22
N ILE A 112 12.38 5.38 -2.84
CA ILE A 112 12.78 4.14 -3.53
C ILE A 112 11.93 3.80 -4.76
N ALA A 113 10.72 4.36 -4.89
CA ALA A 113 9.73 3.94 -5.89
C ALA A 113 10.27 3.92 -7.34
N GLY A 114 11.05 4.93 -7.72
CA GLY A 114 11.68 4.99 -9.05
C GLY A 114 13.05 4.34 -9.11
N ALA A 115 13.81 4.38 -8.01
CA ALA A 115 15.20 3.94 -7.95
C ALA A 115 15.35 2.42 -8.08
N GLY A 116 14.49 1.66 -7.38
CA GLY A 116 14.61 0.21 -7.28
C GLY A 116 14.51 -0.51 -8.63
N THR A 117 13.43 -0.26 -9.38
CA THR A 117 13.22 -0.91 -10.69
C THR A 117 14.30 -0.51 -11.70
N ALA A 118 14.67 0.78 -11.73
CA ALA A 118 15.69 1.27 -12.63
C ALA A 118 17.04 0.65 -12.31
N TRP A 119 17.45 0.63 -11.03
CA TRP A 119 18.73 0.07 -10.63
C TRP A 119 18.82 -1.44 -10.86
N ALA A 120 17.77 -2.20 -10.54
CA ALA A 120 17.73 -3.63 -10.83
C ALA A 120 17.92 -3.94 -12.34
N ALA A 121 17.34 -3.09 -13.23
CA ALA A 121 17.54 -3.21 -14.67
C ALA A 121 18.99 -2.89 -15.08
N GLU A 122 19.56 -1.81 -14.54
CA GLU A 122 20.93 -1.36 -14.81
C GLU A 122 22.00 -2.34 -14.28
N LEU A 123 21.68 -3.10 -13.22
CA LEU A 123 22.54 -4.17 -12.67
C LEU A 123 22.48 -5.49 -13.45
N GLY A 124 21.70 -5.58 -14.53
CA GLY A 124 21.74 -6.71 -15.47
C GLY A 124 20.48 -7.59 -15.49
N ALA A 125 19.42 -7.27 -14.74
CA ALA A 125 18.18 -8.06 -14.80
C ALA A 125 17.40 -7.89 -16.11
N GLY A 126 17.61 -6.76 -16.81
CA GLY A 126 16.73 -6.36 -17.93
C GLY A 126 15.37 -5.84 -17.44
N GLY A 127 14.68 -5.04 -18.24
CA GLY A 127 13.51 -4.27 -17.79
C GLY A 127 12.35 -5.11 -17.24
N ALA A 128 11.96 -6.18 -17.93
CA ALA A 128 10.83 -7.02 -17.51
C ALA A 128 11.13 -7.80 -16.21
N ARG A 129 12.34 -8.34 -16.08
CA ARG A 129 12.75 -9.10 -14.89
C ARG A 129 12.98 -8.18 -13.69
N ALA A 130 13.58 -7.00 -13.91
CA ALA A 130 13.72 -5.97 -12.89
C ALA A 130 12.37 -5.55 -12.31
N ALA A 131 11.39 -5.28 -13.19
CA ALA A 131 10.03 -4.95 -12.78
C ALA A 131 9.39 -6.11 -11.98
N ALA A 132 9.60 -7.37 -12.38
CA ALA A 132 9.08 -8.52 -11.65
C ALA A 132 9.73 -8.67 -10.26
N ILE A 133 11.06 -8.50 -10.14
CA ILE A 133 11.78 -8.58 -8.87
C ILE A 133 11.30 -7.49 -7.90
N THR A 134 11.21 -6.25 -8.36
CA THR A 134 10.80 -5.13 -7.50
C THR A 134 9.31 -5.20 -7.16
N ALA A 135 8.45 -5.64 -8.08
CA ALA A 135 7.02 -5.88 -7.81
C ALA A 135 6.83 -7.00 -6.77
N ALA A 136 7.58 -8.11 -6.90
CA ALA A 136 7.56 -9.19 -5.92
C ALA A 136 8.07 -8.72 -4.55
N GLY A 137 9.14 -7.92 -4.51
CA GLY A 137 9.63 -7.28 -3.29
C GLY A 137 8.56 -6.42 -2.63
N THR A 138 7.94 -5.52 -3.39
CA THR A 138 6.87 -4.64 -2.89
C THR A 138 5.69 -5.46 -2.36
N ALA A 139 5.13 -6.36 -3.18
CA ALA A 139 3.97 -7.16 -2.81
C ALA A 139 4.26 -8.09 -1.61
N GLY A 140 5.45 -8.72 -1.59
CA GLY A 140 5.90 -9.55 -0.48
C GLY A 140 6.05 -8.76 0.82
N GLY A 141 6.70 -7.59 0.77
CA GLY A 141 6.88 -6.73 1.94
C GLY A 141 5.54 -6.30 2.54
N PHE A 142 4.65 -5.74 1.73
CA PHE A 142 3.31 -5.35 2.18
C PHE A 142 2.45 -6.53 2.63
N GLY A 143 2.56 -7.70 1.97
CA GLY A 143 1.72 -8.86 2.28
C GLY A 143 2.12 -9.61 3.54
N VAL A 144 3.42 -9.68 3.84
CA VAL A 144 3.96 -10.57 4.89
C VAL A 144 4.02 -9.90 6.27
N GLY A 145 4.27 -8.58 6.34
CA GLY A 145 4.59 -7.91 7.60
C GLY A 145 3.51 -8.03 8.67
N GLY A 146 2.27 -7.77 8.32
CA GLY A 146 1.14 -7.91 9.24
C GLY A 146 0.92 -9.34 9.73
N LEU A 147 1.08 -10.33 8.85
CA LEU A 147 0.94 -11.75 9.18
C LEU A 147 1.99 -12.22 10.17
N VAL A 148 3.27 -11.88 9.90
CA VAL A 148 4.38 -12.29 10.75
C VAL A 148 4.23 -11.68 12.15
N THR A 149 3.82 -10.41 12.24
CA THR A 149 3.57 -9.76 13.53
C THR A 149 2.34 -10.32 14.23
N LEU A 150 1.25 -10.59 13.50
CA LEU A 150 0.08 -11.25 14.09
C LEU A 150 0.44 -12.63 14.63
N GLY A 151 1.21 -13.44 13.87
CA GLY A 151 1.71 -14.73 14.33
C GLY A 151 2.60 -14.61 15.57
N ALA A 152 3.50 -13.62 15.60
CA ALA A 152 4.35 -13.33 16.76
C ALA A 152 3.53 -13.01 18.02
N LEU A 153 2.49 -12.19 17.88
CA LEU A 153 1.60 -11.82 18.98
C LEU A 153 0.70 -12.97 19.44
N LEU A 154 0.44 -13.97 18.60
CA LEU A 154 -0.23 -15.20 19.03
C LEU A 154 0.68 -16.09 19.88
N LEU A 155 1.97 -16.13 19.58
CA LEU A 155 2.97 -16.91 20.31
C LEU A 155 3.42 -16.21 21.60
N ALA A 156 3.55 -14.88 21.58
CA ALA A 156 4.00 -14.07 22.71
C ALA A 156 3.13 -12.81 22.84
N PRO A 157 1.89 -12.92 23.38
CA PRO A 157 0.92 -11.82 23.42
C PRO A 157 1.36 -10.60 24.22
N GLN A 158 2.30 -10.77 25.15
CA GLN A 158 2.81 -9.72 26.04
C GLN A 158 4.12 -9.11 25.55
N ALA A 159 4.67 -9.60 24.42
CA ALA A 159 5.94 -9.06 23.90
C ALA A 159 5.75 -7.65 23.33
N GLU A 160 6.39 -6.69 23.98
CA GLU A 160 6.39 -5.31 23.56
C GLU A 160 7.79 -4.68 23.72
N PRO A 161 8.42 -4.28 22.63
CA PRO A 161 7.96 -4.42 21.23
C PRO A 161 7.97 -5.90 20.77
N PRO A 162 7.11 -6.28 19.80
CA PRO A 162 7.13 -7.62 19.25
C PRO A 162 8.48 -7.92 18.60
N PHE A 163 8.94 -9.19 18.67
CA PHE A 163 10.25 -9.57 18.15
C PHE A 163 10.42 -9.26 16.65
N THR A 164 9.32 -9.15 15.91
CA THR A 164 9.31 -8.79 14.48
C THR A 164 9.89 -7.41 14.18
N TYR A 165 9.86 -6.50 15.15
CA TYR A 165 10.51 -5.20 15.02
C TYR A 165 12.04 -5.34 15.00
N TRP A 166 12.58 -6.16 15.88
CA TRP A 166 14.01 -6.47 15.92
C TRP A 166 14.44 -7.26 14.68
N LEU A 167 13.62 -8.22 14.24
CA LEU A 167 13.84 -8.96 13.00
C LEU A 167 13.90 -8.02 11.79
N HIS A 168 12.99 -7.05 11.71
CA HIS A 168 13.02 -6.04 10.65
C HIS A 168 14.31 -5.22 10.66
N LEU A 169 14.78 -4.78 11.82
CA LEU A 169 16.05 -4.05 11.94
C LEU A 169 17.24 -4.90 11.50
N ALA A 170 17.25 -6.18 11.88
CA ALA A 170 18.31 -7.12 11.45
C ALA A 170 18.32 -7.31 9.93
N ILE A 171 17.14 -7.54 9.31
CA ILE A 171 17.02 -7.68 7.85
C ILE A 171 17.37 -6.35 7.16
N SER A 172 17.01 -5.18 7.74
CA SER A 172 17.40 -3.86 7.23
C SER A 172 18.92 -3.69 7.22
N ALA A 173 19.62 -4.12 8.28
CA ALA A 173 21.08 -4.07 8.34
C ALA A 173 21.73 -4.95 7.25
N VAL A 174 21.21 -6.16 7.04
CA VAL A 174 21.67 -7.06 5.97
C VAL A 174 21.43 -6.43 4.59
N ALA A 175 20.24 -5.87 4.37
CA ALA A 175 19.91 -5.19 3.11
C ALA A 175 20.82 -3.96 2.87
N LEU A 176 21.07 -3.15 3.92
CA LEU A 176 21.98 -2.00 3.86
C LEU A 176 23.41 -2.43 3.51
N ALA A 177 23.93 -3.48 4.16
CA ALA A 177 25.26 -4.03 3.85
C ALA A 177 25.34 -4.51 2.39
N GLY A 178 24.31 -5.25 1.93
CA GLY A 178 24.23 -5.72 0.55
C GLY A 178 24.20 -4.58 -0.45
N ILE A 179 23.34 -3.58 -0.23
CA ILE A 179 23.23 -2.38 -1.09
C ILE A 179 24.53 -1.55 -1.07
N ALA A 180 25.19 -1.42 0.08
CA ALA A 180 26.47 -0.72 0.18
C ALA A 180 27.57 -1.35 -0.67
N GLY A 181 27.58 -2.67 -0.84
CA GLY A 181 28.53 -3.39 -1.69
C GLY A 181 28.25 -3.29 -3.20
N LEU A 182 27.06 -2.87 -3.62
CA LEU A 182 26.73 -2.77 -5.04
C LEU A 182 27.40 -1.52 -5.69
N ARG A 183 27.71 -1.63 -6.98
CA ARG A 183 28.21 -0.49 -7.77
C ARG A 183 27.09 0.52 -8.01
N GLU A 184 27.41 1.81 -7.91
CA GLU A 184 26.53 2.87 -8.43
C GLU A 184 26.54 2.82 -9.96
N THR A 185 25.35 2.87 -10.55
CA THR A 185 25.19 2.79 -12.01
C THR A 185 24.92 4.16 -12.63
N ARG A 186 24.54 5.12 -11.81
CA ARG A 186 24.20 6.46 -12.27
C ARG A 186 24.75 7.54 -11.33
N ALA A 187 25.79 8.22 -11.75
CA ALA A 187 26.35 9.35 -11.01
C ALA A 187 26.28 10.62 -11.87
N GLY A 188 25.71 11.69 -11.33
CA GLY A 188 25.88 13.05 -11.85
C GLY A 188 25.11 13.41 -13.12
N LEU A 189 24.02 12.73 -13.46
CA LEU A 189 23.22 13.11 -14.63
C LEU A 189 22.29 14.29 -14.33
N ARG A 190 22.24 15.24 -15.26
CA ARG A 190 21.28 16.37 -15.22
C ARG A 190 19.93 15.88 -15.72
N GLY A 191 18.91 15.86 -14.86
CA GLY A 191 17.54 15.54 -15.18
C GLY A 191 16.57 16.55 -14.54
N PRO A 192 15.28 16.55 -14.88
CA PRO A 192 14.29 17.40 -14.22
C PRO A 192 14.17 17.04 -12.73
N TRP A 193 14.02 18.07 -11.87
CA TRP A 193 13.79 17.85 -10.44
C TRP A 193 12.40 17.28 -10.15
N LEU A 194 11.43 17.63 -11.00
CA LEU A 194 10.03 17.34 -10.81
C LEU A 194 9.52 16.51 -11.98
N ARG A 195 8.92 15.36 -11.70
CA ARG A 195 8.17 14.57 -12.65
C ARG A 195 6.68 14.72 -12.35
N LEU A 196 6.06 15.72 -12.98
CA LEU A 196 4.62 15.93 -12.84
C LEU A 196 3.85 14.71 -13.34
N PRO A 197 2.84 14.25 -12.57
CA PRO A 197 1.94 13.19 -13.00
C PRO A 197 1.20 13.60 -14.27
N SER A 198 0.84 12.62 -15.11
CA SER A 198 0.02 12.85 -16.29
C SER A 198 -1.18 11.90 -16.30
N PHE A 199 -2.26 12.35 -16.92
CA PHE A 199 -3.49 11.59 -17.08
C PHE A 199 -3.77 11.45 -18.57
N PRO A 200 -3.37 10.35 -19.22
CA PRO A 200 -3.59 10.13 -20.64
C PRO A 200 -5.09 10.22 -20.99
N PRO A 201 -5.45 10.77 -22.15
CA PRO A 201 -6.85 10.88 -22.55
C PRO A 201 -7.57 9.52 -22.48
N GLY A 202 -8.77 9.53 -21.90
CA GLY A 202 -9.60 8.35 -21.79
C GLY A 202 -9.29 7.41 -20.62
N THR A 203 -8.27 7.68 -19.79
CA THR A 203 -7.90 6.83 -18.64
C THR A 203 -8.50 7.31 -17.33
N LEU A 204 -9.12 8.48 -17.29
CA LEU A 204 -9.64 9.07 -16.05
C LEU A 204 -10.62 8.15 -15.33
N ALA A 205 -11.57 7.55 -16.04
CA ALA A 205 -12.57 6.66 -15.43
C ALA A 205 -11.92 5.40 -14.81
N THR A 206 -10.95 4.78 -15.51
CA THR A 206 -10.21 3.62 -14.97
C THR A 206 -9.33 4.00 -13.79
N THR A 207 -8.77 5.21 -13.79
CA THR A 207 -7.96 5.74 -12.68
C THR A 207 -8.84 6.07 -11.47
N LEU A 208 -10.01 6.69 -11.67
CA LEU A 208 -10.96 6.99 -10.60
C LEU A 208 -11.52 5.72 -9.92
N GLY A 209 -11.46 4.55 -10.56
CA GLY A 209 -11.73 3.27 -9.92
C GLY A 209 -10.87 3.01 -8.67
N MET A 210 -9.74 3.72 -8.52
CA MET A 210 -8.93 3.64 -7.30
C MET A 210 -9.59 4.32 -6.09
N LEU A 211 -10.55 5.23 -6.28
CA LEU A 211 -11.27 5.87 -5.16
C LEU A 211 -11.99 4.84 -4.28
N PRO A 212 -12.92 4.02 -4.82
CA PRO A 212 -13.50 2.95 -4.02
C PRO A 212 -12.49 1.88 -3.61
N ALA A 213 -11.50 1.54 -4.46
CA ALA A 213 -10.53 0.48 -4.21
C ALA A 213 -9.66 0.74 -2.98
N TRP A 214 -8.90 1.81 -3.02
CA TRP A 214 -7.95 2.12 -1.96
C TRP A 214 -8.60 2.85 -0.79
N GLY A 215 -9.74 3.52 -1.02
CA GLY A 215 -10.58 4.05 0.04
C GLY A 215 -11.07 2.94 0.98
N THR A 216 -11.70 1.91 0.44
CA THR A 216 -12.15 0.76 1.22
C THR A 216 -10.99 -0.03 1.84
N THR A 217 -9.87 -0.20 1.10
CA THR A 217 -8.66 -0.80 1.68
C THR A 217 -8.19 -0.03 2.92
N GLY A 218 -8.20 1.30 2.89
CA GLY A 218 -7.84 2.13 4.03
C GLY A 218 -8.83 2.02 5.19
N VAL A 219 -10.13 1.92 4.92
CA VAL A 219 -11.17 1.67 5.95
C VAL A 219 -10.99 0.31 6.60
N MET A 220 -10.64 -0.73 5.82
CA MET A 220 -10.26 -2.05 6.33
C MET A 220 -9.02 -2.01 7.22
N LEU A 221 -8.12 -1.06 7.03
CA LEU A 221 -6.91 -0.90 7.84
C LEU A 221 -7.12 -0.03 9.10
N THR A 222 -8.20 0.72 9.19
CA THR A 222 -8.42 1.72 10.24
C THR A 222 -9.76 1.57 10.96
N ALA A 223 -10.86 1.94 10.32
CA ALA A 223 -12.18 2.02 10.96
C ALA A 223 -12.75 0.64 11.32
N ILE A 224 -12.59 -0.38 10.46
CA ILE A 224 -13.07 -1.74 10.75
C ILE A 224 -12.30 -2.37 11.93
N PRO A 225 -10.96 -2.38 11.99
CA PRO A 225 -10.24 -2.85 13.17
C PRO A 225 -10.57 -2.08 14.45
N ALA A 226 -10.77 -0.76 14.35
CA ALA A 226 -11.18 0.04 15.50
C ALA A 226 -12.58 -0.35 16.02
N ALA A 227 -13.56 -0.56 15.12
CA ALA A 227 -14.89 -1.01 15.48
C ALA A 227 -14.89 -2.43 16.10
N LEU A 228 -14.10 -3.35 15.56
CA LEU A 228 -13.94 -4.70 16.11
C LEU A 228 -13.24 -4.69 17.47
N ALA A 229 -12.25 -3.82 17.66
CA ALA A 229 -11.58 -3.66 18.96
C ALA A 229 -12.54 -3.14 20.01
N ALA A 230 -13.40 -2.16 19.67
CA ALA A 230 -14.43 -1.64 20.55
C ALA A 230 -15.47 -2.70 20.95
N GLN A 231 -15.67 -3.73 20.12
CA GLN A 231 -16.53 -4.90 20.40
C GLN A 231 -15.80 -6.03 21.14
N GLY A 232 -14.57 -5.83 21.61
CA GLY A 232 -13.77 -6.85 22.31
C GLY A 232 -13.06 -7.86 21.40
N SER A 233 -13.01 -7.62 20.10
CA SER A 233 -12.41 -8.52 19.11
C SER A 233 -11.19 -7.90 18.38
N PRO A 234 -10.17 -7.38 19.09
CA PRO A 234 -9.08 -6.58 18.47
C PRO A 234 -8.22 -7.37 17.47
N ARG A 235 -8.17 -8.70 17.55
CA ARG A 235 -7.37 -9.55 16.66
C ARG A 235 -8.04 -9.83 15.31
N LEU A 236 -9.38 -9.73 15.24
CA LEU A 236 -10.11 -10.03 14.00
C LEU A 236 -9.84 -9.00 12.89
N GLY A 237 -9.68 -7.72 13.23
CA GLY A 237 -9.38 -6.68 12.27
C GLY A 237 -8.07 -6.94 11.51
N PRO A 238 -6.92 -7.06 12.19
CA PRO A 238 -5.65 -7.43 11.57
C PRO A 238 -5.70 -8.72 10.76
N PHE A 239 -6.42 -9.74 11.24
CA PHE A 239 -6.58 -11.01 10.53
C PHE A 239 -7.36 -10.84 9.22
N ALA A 240 -8.47 -10.10 9.23
CA ALA A 240 -9.26 -9.80 8.04
C ALA A 240 -8.45 -8.99 7.00
N VAL A 241 -7.62 -8.05 7.45
CA VAL A 241 -6.70 -7.30 6.57
C VAL A 241 -5.65 -8.22 5.94
N CYS A 242 -5.09 -9.16 6.70
CA CYS A 242 -4.16 -10.16 6.16
C CYS A 242 -4.82 -11.01 5.07
N VAL A 243 -6.04 -11.51 5.30
CA VAL A 243 -6.82 -12.24 4.29
C VAL A 243 -7.04 -11.37 3.04
N MET A 244 -7.44 -10.11 3.22
CA MET A 244 -7.62 -9.15 2.13
C MET A 244 -6.37 -9.01 1.27
N ILE A 245 -5.22 -8.77 1.87
CA ILE A 245 -3.96 -8.56 1.12
C ILE A 245 -3.52 -9.84 0.42
N LEU A 246 -3.54 -10.99 1.11
CA LEU A 246 -3.11 -12.27 0.55
C LEU A 246 -3.96 -12.68 -0.65
N VAL A 247 -5.28 -12.62 -0.52
CA VAL A 247 -6.18 -12.98 -1.61
C VAL A 247 -6.04 -11.99 -2.76
N GLY A 248 -5.89 -10.69 -2.43
CA GLY A 248 -5.66 -9.65 -3.42
C GLY A 248 -4.39 -9.85 -4.25
N VAL A 249 -3.31 -10.31 -3.64
CA VAL A 249 -2.07 -10.66 -4.35
C VAL A 249 -2.22 -11.98 -5.12
N ALA A 250 -2.84 -12.98 -4.52
CA ALA A 250 -3.02 -14.31 -5.11
C ALA A 250 -3.89 -14.31 -6.37
N VAL A 251 -4.84 -13.38 -6.50
CA VAL A 251 -5.73 -13.29 -7.66
C VAL A 251 -5.05 -12.65 -8.88
N GLN A 252 -4.00 -11.85 -8.69
CA GLN A 252 -3.37 -11.06 -9.78
C GLN A 252 -2.91 -11.89 -10.99
N PRO A 253 -2.28 -13.07 -10.84
CA PRO A 253 -1.87 -13.89 -11.99
C PRO A 253 -3.03 -14.29 -12.88
N PHE A 254 -4.21 -14.54 -12.31
CA PHE A 254 -5.41 -15.00 -13.04
C PHE A 254 -6.09 -13.86 -13.82
N LEU A 255 -5.77 -12.62 -13.50
CA LEU A 255 -6.34 -11.44 -14.16
C LEU A 255 -5.44 -10.88 -15.28
N ARG A 256 -4.27 -11.48 -15.49
CA ARG A 256 -3.38 -11.11 -16.60
C ARG A 256 -4.08 -11.39 -17.92
N GLY A 257 -4.21 -10.37 -18.76
CA GLY A 257 -4.90 -10.50 -20.06
C GLY A 257 -6.40 -10.16 -20.03
N VAL A 258 -7.00 -9.92 -18.86
CA VAL A 258 -8.36 -9.39 -18.79
C VAL A 258 -8.37 -7.95 -19.32
N PRO A 259 -9.25 -7.59 -20.29
CA PRO A 259 -9.33 -6.23 -20.78
C PRO A 259 -9.57 -5.24 -19.65
N ALA A 260 -8.78 -4.16 -19.59
CA ALA A 260 -8.79 -3.19 -18.49
C ALA A 260 -10.21 -2.70 -18.11
N ARG A 261 -11.04 -2.41 -19.12
CA ARG A 261 -12.43 -1.98 -18.94
C ARG A 261 -13.29 -3.02 -18.21
N ARG A 262 -13.23 -4.29 -18.64
CA ARG A 262 -13.96 -5.39 -18.00
C ARG A 262 -13.48 -5.63 -16.59
N SER A 263 -12.16 -5.57 -16.40
CA SER A 263 -11.53 -5.67 -15.09
C SER A 263 -12.06 -4.59 -14.15
N VAL A 264 -12.03 -3.31 -14.55
CA VAL A 264 -12.48 -2.21 -13.69
C VAL A 264 -13.98 -2.30 -13.40
N LEU A 265 -14.83 -2.63 -14.38
CA LEU A 265 -16.29 -2.80 -14.16
C LEU A 265 -16.59 -3.94 -13.16
N ALA A 266 -15.95 -5.10 -13.33
CA ALA A 266 -16.11 -6.22 -12.40
C ALA A 266 -15.58 -5.84 -11.00
N GLY A 267 -14.45 -5.17 -10.93
CA GLY A 267 -13.86 -4.69 -9.68
C GLY A 267 -14.77 -3.72 -8.92
N LEU A 268 -15.46 -2.81 -9.61
CA LEU A 268 -16.41 -1.88 -8.96
C LEU A 268 -17.58 -2.65 -8.32
N VAL A 269 -18.14 -3.64 -9.00
CA VAL A 269 -19.23 -4.47 -8.45
C VAL A 269 -18.74 -5.29 -7.24
N LEU A 270 -17.61 -6.00 -7.39
CA LEU A 270 -17.02 -6.79 -6.32
C LEU A 270 -16.66 -5.92 -5.12
N MET A 271 -16.22 -4.68 -5.33
CA MET A 271 -15.88 -3.74 -4.24
C MET A 271 -17.10 -3.46 -3.37
N VAL A 272 -18.25 -3.13 -3.96
CA VAL A 272 -19.49 -2.87 -3.22
C VAL A 272 -19.94 -4.11 -2.46
N LEU A 273 -19.91 -5.28 -3.10
CA LEU A 273 -20.31 -6.54 -2.47
C LEU A 273 -19.40 -6.92 -1.30
N GLY A 274 -18.09 -6.81 -1.51
CA GLY A 274 -17.08 -7.11 -0.50
C GLY A 274 -17.17 -6.16 0.71
N ASP A 275 -17.35 -4.87 0.44
CA ASP A 275 -17.46 -3.84 1.49
C ASP A 275 -18.75 -4.05 2.31
N ALA A 276 -19.89 -4.30 1.65
CA ALA A 276 -21.15 -4.62 2.32
C ALA A 276 -21.03 -5.86 3.22
N LEU A 277 -20.37 -6.93 2.73
CA LEU A 277 -20.14 -8.15 3.53
C LEU A 277 -19.22 -7.89 4.71
N ALA A 278 -18.11 -7.16 4.51
CA ALA A 278 -17.17 -6.85 5.58
C ALA A 278 -17.80 -5.97 6.66
N VAL A 279 -18.58 -4.97 6.27
CA VAL A 279 -19.32 -4.10 7.18
C VAL A 279 -20.39 -4.90 7.94
N TRP A 280 -21.16 -5.72 7.25
CA TRP A 280 -22.15 -6.60 7.92
C TRP A 280 -21.46 -7.53 8.93
N GLY A 281 -20.38 -8.21 8.53
CA GLY A 281 -19.60 -9.06 9.43
C GLY A 281 -19.06 -8.30 10.66
N THR A 282 -18.58 -7.08 10.44
CA THR A 282 -18.09 -6.21 11.51
C THR A 282 -19.20 -5.84 12.49
N LEU A 283 -20.35 -5.39 11.99
CA LEU A 283 -21.44 -4.90 12.84
C LEU A 283 -22.19 -6.03 13.56
N SER A 284 -22.30 -7.21 12.96
CA SER A 284 -22.97 -8.38 13.55
C SER A 284 -22.03 -9.27 14.38
N GLY A 285 -20.72 -9.02 14.38
CA GLY A 285 -19.73 -9.91 14.99
C GLY A 285 -19.53 -11.23 14.22
N ALA A 286 -20.07 -11.36 13.00
CA ALA A 286 -19.99 -12.58 12.21
C ALA A 286 -18.65 -12.67 11.47
N VAL A 287 -17.81 -13.64 11.86
CA VAL A 287 -16.45 -13.80 11.34
C VAL A 287 -16.43 -14.15 9.85
N VAL A 288 -17.29 -15.06 9.41
CA VAL A 288 -17.28 -15.54 8.01
C VAL A 288 -17.59 -14.42 7.02
N PRO A 289 -18.67 -13.61 7.15
CA PRO A 289 -18.89 -12.47 6.26
C PRO A 289 -17.77 -11.46 6.28
N LEU A 290 -17.15 -11.17 7.43
CA LEU A 290 -16.00 -10.29 7.54
C LEU A 290 -14.82 -10.77 6.69
N LEU A 291 -14.44 -12.06 6.81
CA LEU A 291 -13.31 -12.63 6.09
C LEU A 291 -13.59 -12.77 4.59
N VAL A 292 -14.80 -13.22 4.22
CA VAL A 292 -15.21 -13.30 2.80
C VAL A 292 -15.26 -11.90 2.20
N GLY A 293 -15.83 -10.92 2.91
CA GLY A 293 -15.82 -9.52 2.51
C GLY A 293 -14.40 -8.99 2.29
N GLY A 294 -13.49 -9.25 3.23
CA GLY A 294 -12.07 -8.91 3.11
C GLY A 294 -11.42 -9.55 1.87
N ALA A 295 -11.64 -10.84 1.63
CA ALA A 295 -11.12 -11.53 0.45
C ALA A 295 -11.65 -10.94 -0.87
N VAL A 296 -12.95 -10.61 -0.93
CA VAL A 296 -13.58 -9.97 -2.10
C VAL A 296 -13.04 -8.55 -2.31
N ILE A 297 -12.91 -7.74 -1.24
CA ILE A 297 -12.28 -6.41 -1.30
C ILE A 297 -10.84 -6.53 -1.84
N GLY A 298 -10.05 -7.47 -1.31
CA GLY A 298 -8.68 -7.70 -1.76
C GLY A 298 -8.61 -8.02 -3.25
N SER A 299 -9.46 -8.96 -3.70
CA SER A 299 -9.56 -9.31 -5.12
C SER A 299 -9.93 -8.11 -5.98
N ALA A 300 -10.94 -7.34 -5.57
CA ALA A 300 -11.42 -6.17 -6.27
C ALA A 300 -10.35 -5.06 -6.34
N ALA A 301 -9.76 -4.70 -5.19
CA ALA A 301 -8.80 -3.62 -5.08
C ALA A 301 -7.47 -3.92 -5.78
N TYR A 302 -6.78 -4.98 -5.34
CA TYR A 302 -5.42 -5.30 -5.81
C TYR A 302 -5.42 -6.04 -7.15
N GLY A 303 -6.46 -6.84 -7.41
CA GLY A 303 -6.62 -7.58 -8.66
C GLY A 303 -7.27 -6.72 -9.75
N PHE A 304 -8.56 -6.58 -9.68
CA PHE A 304 -9.37 -6.02 -10.78
C PHE A 304 -9.13 -4.53 -11.02
N LEU A 305 -9.23 -3.69 -9.98
CA LEU A 305 -9.18 -2.23 -10.12
C LEU A 305 -7.74 -1.73 -10.30
N PHE A 306 -6.81 -2.24 -9.52
CA PHE A 306 -5.41 -1.82 -9.62
C PHE A 306 -4.77 -2.26 -10.94
N LEU A 307 -4.82 -3.56 -11.28
CA LEU A 307 -4.21 -4.04 -12.52
C LEU A 307 -4.90 -3.45 -13.75
N GLY A 308 -6.24 -3.41 -13.76
CA GLY A 308 -7.02 -2.85 -14.86
C GLY A 308 -6.74 -1.36 -15.07
N GLY A 309 -6.74 -0.57 -14.00
CA GLY A 309 -6.48 0.86 -14.06
C GLY A 309 -5.04 1.19 -14.47
N LEU A 310 -4.05 0.52 -13.85
CA LEU A 310 -2.64 0.74 -14.17
C LEU A 310 -2.30 0.31 -15.61
N SER A 311 -2.86 -0.81 -16.08
CA SER A 311 -2.66 -1.25 -17.46
C SER A 311 -3.27 -0.28 -18.47
N ALA A 312 -4.47 0.26 -18.20
CA ALA A 312 -5.10 1.28 -19.03
C ALA A 312 -4.25 2.55 -19.10
N ALA A 313 -3.79 3.06 -17.96
CA ALA A 313 -2.95 4.25 -17.90
C ALA A 313 -1.63 4.06 -18.67
N SER A 314 -0.99 2.89 -18.52
CA SER A 314 0.27 2.57 -19.19
C SER A 314 0.11 2.37 -20.71
N ALA A 315 -0.98 1.73 -21.14
CA ALA A 315 -1.25 1.47 -22.55
C ALA A 315 -1.62 2.74 -23.34
N ALA A 316 -2.30 3.69 -22.69
CA ALA A 316 -2.70 4.96 -23.31
C ALA A 316 -1.57 6.00 -23.37
N ALA A 317 -0.43 5.75 -22.72
CA ALA A 317 0.70 6.68 -22.68
C ALA A 317 1.78 6.28 -23.70
N ALA A 318 2.37 7.27 -24.36
CA ALA A 318 3.60 7.08 -25.13
C ALA A 318 4.71 6.48 -24.24
N PRO A 319 5.64 5.67 -24.79
CA PRO A 319 6.67 5.01 -24.00
C PRO A 319 7.41 5.93 -23.02
N GLU A 320 7.73 7.16 -23.46
CA GLU A 320 8.47 8.17 -22.68
C GLU A 320 7.61 8.77 -21.55
N GLN A 321 6.29 8.66 -21.65
CA GLN A 321 5.33 9.23 -20.71
C GLN A 321 4.73 8.18 -19.74
N ARG A 322 5.01 6.89 -19.94
CA ARG A 322 4.44 5.81 -19.10
C ARG A 322 4.70 5.99 -17.61
N ALA A 323 5.90 6.42 -17.25
CA ALA A 323 6.24 6.68 -15.84
C ALA A 323 5.41 7.83 -15.25
N ARG A 324 5.10 8.87 -16.04
CA ARG A 324 4.25 9.99 -15.61
C ARG A 324 2.77 9.58 -15.53
N ALA A 325 2.31 8.72 -16.43
CA ALA A 325 0.96 8.16 -16.39
C ALA A 325 0.75 7.26 -15.16
N ALA A 326 1.72 6.40 -14.84
CA ALA A 326 1.72 5.61 -13.62
C ALA A 326 1.73 6.51 -12.37
N ALA A 327 2.52 7.60 -12.37
CA ALA A 327 2.53 8.56 -11.27
C ALA A 327 1.16 9.23 -11.07
N GLY A 328 0.43 9.57 -12.16
CA GLY A 328 -0.94 10.09 -12.09
C GLY A 328 -1.92 9.07 -11.49
N PHE A 329 -1.83 7.83 -11.91
CA PHE A 329 -2.62 6.73 -11.35
C PHE A 329 -2.37 6.55 -9.85
N PHE A 330 -1.10 6.50 -9.42
CA PHE A 330 -0.73 6.39 -8.01
C PHE A 330 -1.10 7.61 -7.18
N LEU A 331 -1.08 8.82 -7.76
CA LEU A 331 -1.53 10.02 -7.06
C LEU A 331 -3.01 9.88 -6.64
N VAL A 332 -3.90 9.50 -7.56
CA VAL A 332 -5.31 9.26 -7.25
C VAL A 332 -5.46 8.13 -6.23
N ALA A 333 -4.69 7.06 -6.38
CA ALA A 333 -4.69 5.94 -5.43
C ALA A 333 -4.34 6.40 -4.00
N HIS A 334 -3.29 7.22 -3.81
CA HIS A 334 -2.91 7.69 -2.48
C HIS A 334 -3.89 8.73 -1.90
N VAL A 335 -4.50 9.59 -2.73
CA VAL A 335 -5.61 10.44 -2.29
C VAL A 335 -6.79 9.59 -1.79
N ALA A 336 -7.12 8.53 -2.51
CA ALA A 336 -8.13 7.56 -2.10
C ALA A 336 -7.76 6.82 -0.81
N PHE A 337 -6.48 6.52 -0.62
CA PHE A 337 -5.97 5.84 0.56
C PHE A 337 -5.92 6.74 1.81
N ALA A 338 -5.98 8.06 1.62
CA ALA A 338 -5.98 9.06 2.69
C ALA A 338 -7.39 9.51 3.07
N LEU A 339 -8.15 10.02 2.11
CA LEU A 339 -9.37 10.79 2.39
C LEU A 339 -10.55 9.93 2.85
N PRO A 340 -10.98 8.84 2.18
CA PRO A 340 -12.11 8.03 2.64
C PRO A 340 -11.90 7.41 4.02
N PRO A 341 -10.74 6.80 4.37
CA PRO A 341 -10.50 6.28 5.71
C PRO A 341 -10.58 7.36 6.80
N LEU A 342 -10.05 8.57 6.51
CA LEU A 342 -10.12 9.69 7.44
C LEU A 342 -11.57 10.10 7.69
N LEU A 343 -12.33 10.33 6.62
CA LEU A 343 -13.74 10.72 6.73
C LEU A 343 -14.57 9.64 7.43
N THR A 344 -14.35 8.37 7.11
CA THR A 344 -15.04 7.25 7.75
C THR A 344 -14.65 7.13 9.23
N GLY A 345 -13.37 7.28 9.57
CA GLY A 345 -12.89 7.24 10.95
C GLY A 345 -13.49 8.36 11.80
N LEU A 346 -13.50 9.59 11.30
CA LEU A 346 -14.14 10.73 11.96
C LEU A 346 -15.65 10.53 12.10
N ALA A 347 -16.31 9.96 11.08
CA ALA A 347 -17.72 9.63 11.13
C ALA A 347 -18.02 8.53 12.18
N VAL A 348 -17.13 7.54 12.33
CA VAL A 348 -17.24 6.53 13.41
C VAL A 348 -17.17 7.19 14.78
N ASP A 349 -16.26 8.13 14.98
CA ASP A 349 -16.12 8.83 16.25
C ASP A 349 -17.34 9.73 16.55
N ALA A 350 -17.92 10.35 15.51
CA ALA A 350 -19.06 11.28 15.67
C ALA A 350 -20.43 10.58 15.76
N PHE A 351 -20.65 9.54 14.97
CA PHE A 351 -21.98 8.92 14.76
C PHE A 351 -22.03 7.43 15.12
N GLY A 352 -20.90 6.85 15.49
CA GLY A 352 -20.75 5.41 15.75
C GLY A 352 -20.58 4.57 14.48
N ALA A 353 -20.00 3.38 14.65
CA ALA A 353 -19.72 2.45 13.54
C ALA A 353 -21.01 1.99 12.81
N GLY A 354 -22.13 1.87 13.53
CA GLY A 354 -23.42 1.43 12.97
C GLY A 354 -24.01 2.38 11.92
N ILE A 355 -23.61 3.65 11.91
CA ILE A 355 -24.02 4.65 10.90
C ILE A 355 -22.88 4.88 9.89
N ALA A 356 -21.67 5.06 10.38
CA ALA A 356 -20.54 5.44 9.54
C ALA A 356 -20.14 4.37 8.54
N LEU A 357 -20.07 3.09 8.94
CA LEU A 357 -19.67 2.01 8.05
C LEU A 357 -20.70 1.74 6.93
N PRO A 358 -22.02 1.64 7.18
CA PRO A 358 -23.01 1.61 6.08
C PRO A 358 -22.96 2.86 5.18
N GLY A 359 -22.69 4.04 5.74
CA GLY A 359 -22.48 5.27 4.99
C GLY A 359 -21.28 5.16 4.04
N HIS A 360 -20.21 4.49 4.45
CA HIS A 360 -19.06 4.20 3.59
C HIS A 360 -19.46 3.28 2.43
N VAL A 361 -20.18 2.19 2.70
CA VAL A 361 -20.68 1.27 1.65
C VAL A 361 -21.50 2.04 0.61
N LEU A 362 -22.40 2.94 1.06
CA LEU A 362 -23.19 3.78 0.16
C LEU A 362 -22.30 4.70 -0.69
N ALA A 363 -21.29 5.32 -0.10
CA ALA A 363 -20.33 6.17 -0.82
C ALA A 363 -19.57 5.39 -1.88
N VAL A 364 -19.13 4.17 -1.57
CA VAL A 364 -18.47 3.23 -2.52
C VAL A 364 -19.42 2.87 -3.66
N ALA A 365 -20.68 2.56 -3.37
CA ALA A 365 -21.69 2.26 -4.38
C ALA A 365 -21.97 3.46 -5.30
N LEU A 366 -22.14 4.64 -4.75
CA LEU A 366 -22.36 5.88 -5.52
C LEU A 366 -21.14 6.21 -6.40
N ALA A 367 -19.92 6.04 -5.89
CA ALA A 367 -18.71 6.22 -6.68
C ALA A 367 -18.65 5.21 -7.85
N GLY A 368 -18.98 3.94 -7.61
CA GLY A 368 -19.07 2.92 -8.65
C GLY A 368 -20.10 3.26 -9.73
N LEU A 369 -21.30 3.69 -9.33
CA LEU A 369 -22.37 4.12 -10.24
C LEU A 369 -21.98 5.35 -11.06
N ALA A 370 -21.26 6.31 -10.47
CA ALA A 370 -20.76 7.49 -11.16
C ALA A 370 -19.67 7.17 -12.19
N ILE A 371 -18.82 6.21 -11.93
CA ILE A 371 -17.68 5.84 -12.80
C ILE A 371 -18.12 4.91 -13.94
N ALA A 372 -19.02 3.95 -13.68
CA ALA A 372 -19.40 2.90 -14.63
C ALA A 372 -19.89 3.40 -16.02
N PRO A 373 -20.69 4.47 -16.15
CA PRO A 373 -21.14 4.99 -17.45
C PRO A 373 -20.00 5.44 -18.36
N PHE A 374 -18.95 6.05 -17.80
CA PHE A 374 -17.78 6.50 -18.58
C PHE A 374 -16.94 5.34 -19.11
N LEU A 375 -17.03 4.19 -18.46
CA LEU A 375 -16.43 2.95 -18.94
C LEU A 375 -17.27 2.29 -20.04
N ARG A 376 -18.57 2.53 -20.13
CA ARG A 376 -19.45 1.91 -21.13
C ARG A 376 -19.46 2.65 -22.50
N ARG A 377 -19.24 3.97 -22.51
CA ARG A 377 -19.41 4.83 -23.70
C ARG A 377 -18.32 4.76 -24.77
N ARG A 378 -17.25 3.98 -24.58
CA ARG A 378 -16.13 3.85 -25.52
C ARG A 378 -15.97 2.38 -25.97
N GLY A 379 -17.00 1.84 -26.56
CA GLY A 379 -17.02 0.56 -27.27
C GLY A 379 -17.28 0.76 -28.74
#